data_52e447877efbbb7cac9009663cd255da
#
_entry.id   52e447877efbbb7cac9009663cd255da
#
_cell.length_a   1.000
_cell.length_b   1.000
_cell.length_c   1.000
_cell.angle_alpha   90.00
_cell.angle_beta   90.00
_cell.angle_gamma   90.00
#
_symmetry.space_group_name_H-M   'P 1'
#
loop_
_entity.id
_entity.type
_entity.pdbx_description
1 polymer ?
#
loop_
_entity_poly.entity_id
_entity_poly.type
_entity_poly.pdbx_seq_one_letter_code
_entity_poly.pdbx_strand_id
1 'polypeptide(L)'
;MSGRNDSTSIGAGGRPGGRRSARPRLAALLGLAVASLLAVSGVALADRGAFIGAFNMVTTLTSTVPANGDVNPYGIVVVPRSVGQLVAGQLLISNFNNSGNAQGTGTTIDEISPATANLPAGTAHVFATIDPAQLPGPCPGGVGLTTALAALPSGYVIVGSLPTSDGTSDTAQAGCLLVLNSTGHVVETIAGGPIDGPWDMTSVTRGPITTLFVSNVLNNIGATAAPNGTVVRLRLFSFPGHAPRLFDADVIGTGFPTRTDPGALVIGPTGVALSEHDTLYVADTLGDRIAAIPDAMDRRTPFPNGGFTVTSGGSLNGPLGLTIAPNDDILTANASDGNIVETTPDGKQLVAKTADATTGAGSLFGLTIAPGTNGVFYVDDGDNTLRLLH
;
A
#
# COMPACT_ATOMS: atom_id res chain seq x y z
N MET A 1 -69.16 6.54 -13.04
CA MET A 1 -69.88 5.58 -13.92
C MET A 1 -69.06 4.30 -13.79
N SER A 2 -69.44 3.41 -12.89
CA SER A 2 -70.45 2.34 -13.01
C SER A 2 -69.95 1.30 -14.01
N GLY A 3 -69.79 0.08 -13.69
CA GLY A 3 -70.25 -0.88 -12.71
C GLY A 3 -69.50 -2.20 -12.98
N ARG A 4 -69.19 -2.97 -11.98
CA ARG A 4 -70.01 -4.08 -11.44
C ARG A 4 -70.39 -5.14 -12.48
N ASN A 5 -70.12 -6.32 -12.26
CA ASN A 5 -70.57 -7.46 -11.43
C ASN A 5 -70.32 -8.73 -12.26
N ASP A 6 -70.16 -9.79 -11.81
CA ASP A 6 -70.57 -10.77 -10.83
C ASP A 6 -70.55 -12.15 -11.49
N SER A 7 -70.02 -13.09 -10.84
CA SER A 7 -70.51 -14.19 -10.06
C SER A 7 -70.93 -15.48 -10.80
N THR A 8 -70.65 -16.54 -10.07
CA THR A 8 -71.40 -17.79 -9.82
C THR A 8 -71.14 -18.94 -10.80
N SER A 9 -71.12 -20.19 -10.43
CA SER A 9 -71.18 -21.03 -9.25
C SER A 9 -71.47 -22.46 -9.69
N ILE A 10 -71.13 -23.41 -8.79
CA ILE A 10 -71.88 -24.65 -8.53
C ILE A 10 -71.66 -25.86 -9.51
N GLY A 11 -71.30 -27.00 -8.99
CA GLY A 11 -71.97 -28.12 -8.44
C GLY A 11 -71.18 -29.44 -8.58
N ALA A 12 -70.94 -30.07 -7.58
CA ALA A 12 -71.57 -31.09 -6.80
C ALA A 12 -71.66 -32.48 -7.46
N GLY A 13 -71.15 -33.44 -6.70
CA GLY A 13 -71.84 -34.73 -6.65
C GLY A 13 -71.03 -36.00 -6.85
N GLY A 14 -70.94 -36.83 -5.82
CA GLY A 14 -70.97 -38.25 -5.98
C GLY A 14 -69.90 -39.10 -5.27
N ARG A 15 -70.18 -39.53 -4.08
CA ARG A 15 -69.67 -40.76 -3.42
C ARG A 15 -70.56 -41.95 -3.82
N PRO A 16 -70.28 -43.25 -3.40
CA PRO A 16 -69.28 -43.88 -2.56
C PRO A 16 -68.89 -45.32 -3.00
N GLY A 17 -68.00 -45.94 -2.25
CA GLY A 17 -68.10 -47.38 -2.03
C GLY A 17 -66.82 -48.20 -2.12
N GLY A 18 -66.44 -48.86 -1.04
CA GLY A 18 -65.78 -50.12 -1.12
C GLY A 18 -64.58 -50.37 -0.21
N ARG A 19 -64.83 -50.75 1.04
CA ARG A 19 -63.90 -51.35 1.97
C ARG A 19 -63.23 -52.60 1.42
N ARG A 20 -61.91 -52.79 1.69
CA ARG A 20 -61.37 -54.07 2.21
C ARG A 20 -60.03 -53.82 2.90
N SER A 21 -59.95 -54.28 4.13
CA SER A 21 -58.87 -54.35 5.06
C SER A 21 -57.79 -55.39 4.71
N ALA A 22 -56.51 -55.11 4.93
CA ALA A 22 -55.54 -56.13 5.31
C ALA A 22 -54.33 -55.42 6.01
N ARG A 23 -54.14 -55.76 7.24
CA ARG A 23 -52.95 -55.54 8.06
C ARG A 23 -52.04 -56.74 7.98
N PRO A 24 -50.85 -56.78 8.62
CA PRO A 24 -49.62 -55.97 8.42
C PRO A 24 -48.41 -56.90 8.21
N ARG A 25 -47.29 -56.35 7.78
CA ARG A 25 -45.98 -56.95 8.09
C ARG A 25 -44.98 -55.84 8.36
N LEU A 26 -44.59 -55.76 9.62
CA LEU A 26 -43.42 -55.01 10.07
C LEU A 26 -42.17 -55.57 9.35
N ALA A 27 -41.44 -54.74 8.68
CA ALA A 27 -40.04 -54.96 8.35
C ALA A 27 -39.28 -53.73 8.86
N ALA A 28 -38.59 -53.95 9.98
CA ALA A 28 -37.64 -52.99 10.56
C ALA A 28 -36.42 -52.92 9.64
N LEU A 29 -36.24 -51.80 8.96
CA LEU A 29 -34.98 -51.42 8.32
C LEU A 29 -34.22 -50.51 9.28
N LEU A 30 -33.18 -51.07 9.91
CA LEU A 30 -32.11 -50.34 10.60
C LEU A 30 -31.41 -49.47 9.54
N GLY A 31 -31.67 -48.17 9.51
CA GLY A 31 -30.89 -47.20 8.82
C GLY A 31 -29.64 -46.87 9.65
N LEU A 32 -28.48 -47.37 9.27
CA LEU A 32 -27.20 -46.89 9.76
C LEU A 32 -26.97 -45.49 9.16
N ALA A 33 -27.21 -44.45 9.94
CA ALA A 33 -26.72 -43.11 9.65
C ALA A 33 -25.22 -43.06 9.92
N VAL A 34 -24.41 -43.21 8.88
CA VAL A 34 -22.98 -42.88 8.95
C VAL A 34 -22.87 -41.34 8.94
N ALA A 35 -22.76 -40.75 10.12
CA ALA A 35 -22.36 -39.37 10.25
C ALA A 35 -20.86 -39.28 9.92
N SER A 36 -20.54 -38.89 8.67
CA SER A 36 -19.18 -38.50 8.28
C SER A 36 -18.86 -37.20 8.97
N LEU A 37 -18.17 -37.26 10.13
CA LEU A 37 -17.47 -36.12 10.68
C LEU A 37 -16.33 -35.77 9.70
N LEU A 38 -16.54 -34.77 8.86
CA LEU A 38 -15.48 -34.04 8.21
C LEU A 38 -14.72 -33.28 9.32
N ALA A 39 -13.69 -33.91 9.87
CA ALA A 39 -12.68 -33.20 10.63
C ALA A 39 -12.01 -32.24 9.65
N VAL A 40 -12.46 -31.00 9.63
CA VAL A 40 -11.67 -29.89 9.09
C VAL A 40 -10.44 -29.82 10.01
N SER A 41 -9.34 -30.42 9.58
CA SER A 41 -8.04 -30.19 10.17
C SER A 41 -7.73 -28.73 9.91
N GLY A 42 -8.14 -27.85 10.81
CA GLY A 42 -7.57 -26.52 10.92
C GLY A 42 -6.07 -26.76 11.14
N VAL A 43 -5.26 -26.49 10.12
CA VAL A 43 -3.84 -26.30 10.30
C VAL A 43 -3.75 -25.15 11.28
N ALA A 44 -3.50 -25.44 12.55
CA ALA A 44 -3.09 -24.43 13.50
C ALA A 44 -1.82 -23.82 12.87
N LEU A 45 -1.94 -22.61 12.33
CA LEU A 45 -0.79 -21.77 12.04
C LEU A 45 -0.03 -21.71 13.37
N ALA A 46 1.13 -22.34 13.41
CA ALA A 46 2.03 -22.19 14.54
C ALA A 46 2.14 -20.68 14.78
N ASP A 47 1.96 -20.25 16.02
CA ASP A 47 2.18 -18.88 16.44
C ASP A 47 3.66 -18.57 16.11
N ARG A 48 3.87 -18.06 14.88
CA ARG A 48 5.18 -17.58 14.44
C ARG A 48 5.35 -16.32 15.25
N GLY A 49 6.28 -16.34 16.19
CA GLY A 49 6.55 -15.16 17.01
C GLY A 49 6.75 -13.92 16.14
N ALA A 50 6.48 -12.74 16.70
CA ALA A 50 6.63 -11.47 15.99
C ALA A 50 8.02 -11.37 15.34
N PHE A 51 8.07 -10.98 14.06
CA PHE A 51 9.32 -10.82 13.30
C PHE A 51 10.24 -9.79 13.95
N ILE A 52 9.68 -8.61 14.32
CA ILE A 52 10.46 -7.58 15.00
C ILE A 52 10.50 -7.78 16.53
N GLY A 53 9.91 -8.84 17.06
CA GLY A 53 9.80 -9.08 18.50
C GLY A 53 11.14 -9.09 19.24
N ALA A 54 12.17 -9.68 18.63
CA ALA A 54 13.52 -9.76 19.18
C ALA A 54 14.41 -8.54 18.86
N PHE A 55 13.98 -7.60 18.01
CA PHE A 55 14.78 -6.44 17.62
C PHE A 55 14.86 -5.45 18.78
N ASN A 56 16.07 -5.06 19.14
CA ASN A 56 16.32 -4.20 20.29
C ASN A 56 17.27 -3.03 19.98
N MET A 57 17.76 -2.98 18.75
CA MET A 57 18.74 -1.98 18.34
C MET A 57 18.21 -1.16 17.17
N VAL A 58 18.42 0.13 17.26
CA VAL A 58 18.27 1.06 16.15
C VAL A 58 19.66 1.60 15.81
N THR A 59 20.06 1.43 14.56
CA THR A 59 21.33 1.92 14.06
C THR A 59 21.08 2.98 12.99
N THR A 60 21.51 4.22 13.23
CA THR A 60 21.58 5.25 12.18
C THR A 60 22.71 4.88 11.23
N LEU A 61 22.36 4.68 9.97
CA LEU A 61 23.31 4.19 8.95
C LEU A 61 24.03 5.36 8.27
N THR A 62 23.30 6.33 7.78
CA THR A 62 23.84 7.49 7.06
C THR A 62 22.78 8.58 6.90
N SER A 63 23.22 9.80 6.54
CA SER A 63 22.32 10.88 6.11
C SER A 63 21.71 10.56 4.74
N THR A 64 20.47 10.99 4.52
CA THR A 64 19.77 10.93 3.23
C THR A 64 19.79 12.27 2.49
N VAL A 65 20.53 13.27 3.01
CA VAL A 65 20.60 14.59 2.40
C VAL A 65 21.67 14.59 1.29
N PRO A 66 21.27 14.74 0.03
CA PRO A 66 22.20 14.81 -1.10
C PRO A 66 22.90 16.17 -1.22
N ALA A 67 23.78 16.28 -2.21
CA ALA A 67 24.58 17.48 -2.41
C ALA A 67 23.76 18.75 -2.78
N ASN A 68 22.56 18.60 -3.35
CA ASN A 68 21.65 19.71 -3.62
C ASN A 68 20.87 20.18 -2.38
N GLY A 69 20.96 19.43 -1.27
CA GLY A 69 20.35 19.78 0.01
C GLY A 69 18.87 19.41 0.14
N ASP A 70 18.28 18.63 -0.77
CA ASP A 70 16.92 18.12 -0.60
C ASP A 70 16.82 17.31 0.70
N VAL A 71 15.68 17.40 1.37
CA VAL A 71 15.42 16.82 2.70
C VAL A 71 14.09 16.09 2.72
N ASN A 72 13.69 15.58 3.87
CA ASN A 72 12.45 14.83 4.05
C ASN A 72 12.45 13.54 3.24
N PRO A 73 13.24 12.52 3.63
CA PRO A 73 13.27 11.24 2.95
C PRO A 73 11.94 10.50 3.19
N TYR A 74 11.18 10.24 2.12
CA TYR A 74 9.87 9.61 2.21
C TYR A 74 9.85 8.19 1.67
N GLY A 75 10.14 8.01 0.38
CA GLY A 75 10.14 6.69 -0.25
C GLY A 75 11.43 5.93 0.01
N ILE A 76 11.32 4.62 0.19
CA ILE A 76 12.46 3.71 0.27
C ILE A 76 12.16 2.42 -0.47
N VAL A 77 13.08 1.97 -1.32
CA VAL A 77 12.95 0.68 -2.00
C VAL A 77 14.31 0.03 -2.20
N VAL A 78 14.36 -1.30 -2.08
CA VAL A 78 15.55 -2.08 -2.41
C VAL A 78 15.61 -2.30 -3.92
N VAL A 79 16.75 -2.06 -4.53
CA VAL A 79 17.00 -2.36 -5.95
C VAL A 79 17.04 -3.88 -6.14
N PRO A 80 16.10 -4.47 -6.92
CA PRO A 80 15.98 -5.93 -7.00
C PRO A 80 17.04 -6.57 -7.91
N ARG A 81 17.63 -5.80 -8.83
CA ARG A 81 18.57 -6.30 -9.82
C ARG A 81 19.48 -5.19 -10.33
N SER A 82 20.76 -5.52 -10.54
CA SER A 82 21.72 -4.60 -11.18
C SER A 82 21.42 -4.41 -12.67
N VAL A 83 21.15 -3.16 -13.07
CA VAL A 83 20.94 -2.73 -14.46
C VAL A 83 21.40 -1.28 -14.61
N GLY A 84 22.30 -0.99 -15.54
CA GLY A 84 22.83 0.35 -15.73
C GLY A 84 23.60 0.84 -14.48
N GLN A 85 23.16 1.95 -13.89
CA GLN A 85 23.75 2.49 -12.65
C GLN A 85 23.15 1.84 -11.40
N LEU A 86 21.96 1.25 -11.49
CA LEU A 86 21.32 0.58 -10.37
C LEU A 86 22.10 -0.66 -9.95
N VAL A 87 22.34 -0.82 -8.66
CA VAL A 87 23.07 -1.96 -8.08
C VAL A 87 22.14 -2.76 -7.15
N ALA A 88 21.99 -4.06 -7.42
CA ALA A 88 21.14 -4.94 -6.61
C ALA A 88 21.50 -4.89 -5.13
N GLY A 89 20.48 -4.75 -4.27
CA GLY A 89 20.63 -4.66 -2.82
C GLY A 89 20.92 -3.25 -2.30
N GLN A 90 21.18 -2.27 -3.14
CA GLN A 90 21.21 -0.87 -2.74
C GLN A 90 19.80 -0.33 -2.51
N LEU A 91 19.70 0.76 -1.76
CA LEU A 91 18.44 1.42 -1.45
C LEU A 91 18.30 2.69 -2.29
N LEU A 92 17.14 2.88 -2.89
CA LEU A 92 16.74 4.17 -3.44
C LEU A 92 15.84 4.88 -2.43
N ILE A 93 16.05 6.18 -2.28
CA ILE A 93 15.30 7.04 -1.36
C ILE A 93 14.88 8.31 -2.10
N SER A 94 13.58 8.64 -2.06
CA SER A 94 13.05 9.90 -2.59
C SER A 94 12.94 10.96 -1.51
N ASN A 95 13.37 12.19 -1.81
CA ASN A 95 13.25 13.35 -0.93
C ASN A 95 12.05 14.20 -1.33
N PHE A 96 11.17 14.51 -0.37
CA PHE A 96 9.90 15.21 -0.63
C PHE A 96 10.07 16.74 -0.63
N ASN A 97 11.02 17.27 0.12
CA ASN A 97 11.24 18.69 0.27
C ASN A 97 12.57 19.13 -0.36
N ASN A 98 12.61 20.35 -0.83
CA ASN A 98 13.86 20.98 -1.26
C ASN A 98 14.73 21.39 -0.05
N SER A 99 15.90 21.96 -0.32
CA SER A 99 16.83 22.45 0.71
C SER A 99 16.26 23.56 1.62
N GLY A 100 15.18 24.21 1.22
CA GLY A 100 14.42 25.16 2.04
C GLY A 100 13.35 24.51 2.91
N ASN A 101 13.25 23.18 2.89
CA ASN A 101 12.25 22.37 3.58
C ASN A 101 10.81 22.69 3.17
N ALA A 102 10.58 23.11 1.91
CA ALA A 102 9.25 23.32 1.36
C ALA A 102 8.65 21.98 0.90
N GLN A 103 7.47 21.61 1.40
CA GLN A 103 6.83 20.33 1.12
C GLN A 103 6.39 20.22 -0.35
N GLY A 104 6.56 19.04 -0.96
CA GLY A 104 6.17 18.81 -2.35
C GLY A 104 7.01 19.57 -3.38
N THR A 105 8.28 19.85 -3.05
CA THR A 105 9.23 20.54 -3.93
C THR A 105 10.56 19.79 -4.09
N GLY A 106 10.70 18.63 -3.45
CA GLY A 106 11.87 17.77 -3.60
C GLY A 106 11.93 17.12 -4.98
N THR A 107 13.14 16.98 -5.50
CA THR A 107 13.39 16.52 -6.88
C THR A 107 14.38 15.37 -6.97
N THR A 108 14.94 14.93 -5.83
CA THR A 108 16.09 14.03 -5.79
C THR A 108 15.69 12.64 -5.37
N ILE A 109 16.25 11.65 -6.06
CA ILE A 109 16.31 10.26 -5.64
C ILE A 109 17.77 9.93 -5.35
N ASP A 110 18.04 9.49 -4.13
CA ASP A 110 19.37 9.05 -3.71
C ASP A 110 19.48 7.54 -3.80
N GLU A 111 20.70 7.06 -4.07
CA GLU A 111 21.09 5.66 -3.96
C GLU A 111 22.08 5.51 -2.82
N ILE A 112 21.83 4.55 -1.92
CA ILE A 112 22.64 4.28 -0.73
C ILE A 112 22.99 2.80 -0.69
N SER A 113 24.28 2.50 -0.54
CA SER A 113 24.73 1.15 -0.22
C SER A 113 24.44 0.86 1.25
N PRO A 114 23.58 -0.12 1.60
CA PRO A 114 23.31 -0.43 2.99
C PRO A 114 24.56 -1.01 3.67
N ALA A 115 24.61 -0.90 4.99
CA ALA A 115 25.65 -1.54 5.78
C ALA A 115 25.57 -3.07 5.63
N THR A 116 26.72 -3.70 5.57
CA THR A 116 26.86 -5.15 5.61
C THR A 116 27.68 -5.57 6.84
N ALA A 117 27.77 -6.86 7.13
CA ALA A 117 28.59 -7.35 8.23
C ALA A 117 30.07 -6.90 8.19
N ASN A 118 30.55 -6.52 7.01
CA ASN A 118 31.96 -6.19 6.78
C ASN A 118 32.22 -4.75 6.30
N LEU A 119 31.17 -3.99 5.95
CA LEU A 119 31.27 -2.65 5.42
C LEU A 119 30.22 -1.75 6.08
N PRO A 120 30.56 -0.52 6.47
CA PRO A 120 29.58 0.48 6.90
C PRO A 120 28.66 0.84 5.73
N ALA A 121 27.54 1.49 6.03
CA ALA A 121 26.68 2.07 4.99
C ALA A 121 27.48 3.12 4.19
N GLY A 122 27.25 3.13 2.89
CA GLY A 122 27.75 4.18 2.00
C GLY A 122 27.08 5.52 2.30
N THR A 123 27.70 6.59 1.80
CA THR A 123 27.06 7.91 1.79
C THR A 123 25.97 7.94 0.71
N ALA A 124 24.95 8.77 0.90
CA ALA A 124 23.97 9.06 -0.12
C ALA A 124 24.65 9.66 -1.35
N HIS A 125 24.35 9.12 -2.52
CA HIS A 125 24.74 9.72 -3.78
C HIS A 125 23.49 9.87 -4.66
N VAL A 126 23.47 10.94 -5.44
CA VAL A 126 22.32 11.24 -6.29
C VAL A 126 22.22 10.21 -7.42
N PHE A 127 21.15 9.41 -7.43
CA PHE A 127 20.77 8.59 -8.58
C PHE A 127 20.08 9.43 -9.65
N ALA A 128 19.17 10.32 -9.24
CA ALA A 128 18.45 11.20 -10.15
C ALA A 128 18.16 12.56 -9.49
N THR A 129 18.31 13.61 -10.29
CA THR A 129 17.68 14.93 -10.01
C THR A 129 16.73 15.21 -11.15
N ILE A 130 15.45 15.41 -10.83
CA ILE A 130 14.40 15.54 -11.83
C ILE A 130 14.16 17.03 -12.10
N ASP A 131 14.42 17.46 -13.35
CA ASP A 131 14.11 18.81 -13.81
C ASP A 131 12.67 18.88 -14.38
N PRO A 132 11.76 19.63 -13.74
CA PRO A 132 10.39 19.79 -14.23
C PRO A 132 10.30 20.29 -15.68
N ALA A 133 11.30 21.04 -16.15
CA ALA A 133 11.34 21.57 -17.52
C ALA A 133 11.75 20.52 -18.58
N GLN A 134 12.24 19.37 -18.16
CA GLN A 134 12.74 18.31 -19.04
C GLN A 134 11.84 17.06 -19.07
N LEU A 135 10.62 17.16 -18.55
CA LEU A 135 9.71 16.01 -18.53
C LEU A 135 9.26 15.65 -19.97
N PRO A 136 9.27 14.35 -20.32
CA PRO A 136 8.90 13.90 -21.68
C PRO A 136 7.40 13.93 -21.95
N GLY A 137 6.58 14.15 -20.93
CA GLY A 137 5.12 14.16 -21.00
C GLY A 137 4.49 14.99 -19.88
N PRO A 138 3.16 15.02 -19.77
CA PRO A 138 2.47 15.85 -18.79
C PRO A 138 2.70 15.33 -17.36
N CYS A 139 2.97 16.29 -16.45
CA CYS A 139 2.85 16.14 -15.01
C CYS A 139 2.25 17.45 -14.51
N PRO A 140 0.93 17.55 -14.34
CA PRO A 140 0.20 18.81 -14.34
C PRO A 140 0.72 19.85 -13.34
N GLY A 141 1.05 19.44 -12.12
CA GLY A 141 1.57 20.36 -11.10
C GLY A 141 3.10 20.45 -11.07
N GLY A 142 3.82 19.63 -11.83
CA GLY A 142 5.29 19.57 -11.79
C GLY A 142 5.84 18.45 -10.92
N VAL A 143 6.97 18.68 -10.26
CA VAL A 143 7.70 17.66 -9.50
C VAL A 143 7.75 17.97 -8.01
N GLY A 144 7.33 17.01 -7.21
CA GLY A 144 7.47 16.96 -5.77
C GLY A 144 7.39 15.49 -5.36
N LEU A 145 8.55 14.86 -5.10
CA LEU A 145 8.63 13.40 -4.97
C LEU A 145 7.98 12.91 -3.68
N THR A 146 7.23 11.81 -3.77
CA THR A 146 6.47 11.23 -2.66
C THR A 146 7.07 9.93 -2.15
N THR A 147 6.41 9.27 -1.20
CA THR A 147 6.72 7.92 -0.72
C THR A 147 6.61 6.89 -1.84
N ALA A 148 5.76 7.14 -2.83
CA ALA A 148 5.55 6.25 -3.97
C ALA A 148 6.85 6.03 -4.75
N LEU A 149 7.52 4.91 -4.51
CA LEU A 149 8.80 4.58 -5.12
C LEU A 149 8.89 3.07 -5.41
N ALA A 150 9.18 2.70 -6.64
CA ALA A 150 9.35 1.31 -7.04
C ALA A 150 10.56 1.14 -7.98
N ALA A 151 11.41 0.16 -7.70
CA ALA A 151 12.50 -0.27 -8.56
C ALA A 151 12.11 -1.57 -9.26
N LEU A 152 12.07 -1.57 -10.59
CA LEU A 152 11.62 -2.71 -11.38
C LEU A 152 12.77 -3.63 -11.79
N PRO A 153 12.54 -4.95 -11.85
CA PRO A 153 13.57 -5.88 -12.35
C PRO A 153 14.05 -5.61 -13.77
N SER A 154 13.29 -4.84 -14.56
CA SER A 154 13.66 -4.39 -15.90
C SER A 154 14.68 -3.24 -15.91
N GLY A 155 15.02 -2.67 -14.74
CA GLY A 155 15.97 -1.56 -14.62
C GLY A 155 15.32 -0.18 -14.71
N TYR A 156 14.02 -0.08 -14.58
CA TYR A 156 13.29 1.19 -14.48
C TYR A 156 12.93 1.49 -13.03
N VAL A 157 12.89 2.77 -12.71
CA VAL A 157 12.42 3.28 -11.43
C VAL A 157 11.16 4.10 -11.66
N ILE A 158 10.14 3.91 -10.84
CA ILE A 158 8.91 4.69 -10.91
C ILE A 158 8.75 5.42 -9.59
N VAL A 159 8.52 6.74 -9.64
CA VAL A 159 8.31 7.57 -8.45
C VAL A 159 7.07 8.42 -8.61
N GLY A 160 6.34 8.62 -7.53
CA GLY A 160 5.18 9.50 -7.48
C GLY A 160 5.59 10.97 -7.33
N SER A 161 4.75 11.85 -7.80
CA SER A 161 4.86 13.30 -7.63
C SER A 161 3.55 13.86 -7.10
N LEU A 162 3.61 14.68 -6.05
CA LEU A 162 2.55 15.48 -5.46
C LEU A 162 3.11 16.87 -5.18
N PRO A 163 3.15 17.73 -6.21
CA PRO A 163 3.87 18.97 -6.16
C PRO A 163 3.09 20.10 -5.51
N THR A 164 3.84 21.03 -4.92
CA THR A 164 3.37 22.35 -4.51
C THR A 164 4.25 23.44 -5.12
N SER A 165 3.79 24.71 -5.12
CA SER A 165 4.63 25.82 -5.53
C SER A 165 5.29 26.57 -4.36
N ASP A 166 4.81 26.40 -3.14
CA ASP A 166 5.27 27.14 -1.96
C ASP A 166 5.38 26.29 -0.68
N GLY A 167 5.19 24.97 -0.79
CA GLY A 167 5.25 24.07 0.36
C GLY A 167 3.94 23.97 1.15
N THR A 168 2.87 24.56 0.69
CA THR A 168 1.57 24.54 1.39
C THR A 168 0.52 23.71 0.66
N SER A 169 -0.45 23.20 1.42
CA SER A 169 -1.58 22.44 0.85
C SER A 169 -2.48 23.27 -0.07
N ASP A 170 -2.47 24.60 0.07
CA ASP A 170 -3.27 25.49 -0.78
C ASP A 170 -2.75 25.54 -2.22
N THR A 171 -1.48 25.21 -2.42
CA THR A 171 -0.83 25.18 -3.73
C THR A 171 -0.57 23.77 -4.25
N ALA A 172 -1.01 22.74 -3.52
CA ALA A 172 -0.91 21.36 -3.97
C ALA A 172 -1.69 21.13 -5.26
N GLN A 173 -1.06 20.51 -6.25
CA GLN A 173 -1.65 20.27 -7.57
C GLN A 173 -1.57 18.78 -7.91
N ALA A 174 -2.42 18.39 -8.86
CA ALA A 174 -2.39 17.04 -9.40
C ALA A 174 -0.99 16.69 -9.92
N GLY A 175 -0.51 15.54 -9.47
CA GLY A 175 0.81 15.01 -9.82
C GLY A 175 0.77 14.01 -10.95
N CYS A 176 1.78 13.14 -10.95
CA CYS A 176 1.95 12.08 -11.92
C CYS A 176 2.84 10.97 -11.34
N LEU A 177 3.03 9.88 -12.08
CA LEU A 177 4.13 8.97 -11.87
C LEU A 177 5.21 9.26 -12.91
N LEU A 178 6.44 9.37 -12.45
CA LEU A 178 7.63 9.60 -13.27
C LEU A 178 8.33 8.27 -13.47
N VAL A 179 8.59 7.88 -14.72
CA VAL A 179 9.30 6.66 -15.06
C VAL A 179 10.72 7.02 -15.47
N LEU A 180 11.69 6.55 -14.69
CA LEU A 180 13.11 6.77 -14.93
C LEU A 180 13.76 5.51 -15.50
N ASN A 181 14.75 5.69 -16.37
CA ASN A 181 15.61 4.60 -16.80
C ASN A 181 16.70 4.30 -15.75
N SER A 182 17.51 3.27 -15.99
CA SER A 182 18.58 2.83 -15.10
C SER A 182 19.78 3.79 -14.97
N THR A 183 19.70 4.97 -15.60
CA THR A 183 20.69 6.05 -15.47
C THR A 183 20.09 7.32 -14.87
N GLY A 184 18.90 7.22 -14.26
CA GLY A 184 18.23 8.31 -13.55
C GLY A 184 17.50 9.33 -14.43
N HIS A 185 17.37 9.11 -15.73
CA HIS A 185 16.67 10.03 -16.62
C HIS A 185 15.18 9.67 -16.71
N VAL A 186 14.30 10.67 -16.60
CA VAL A 186 12.86 10.50 -16.84
C VAL A 186 12.62 10.23 -18.31
N VAL A 187 12.00 9.12 -18.63
CA VAL A 187 11.73 8.66 -20.02
C VAL A 187 10.25 8.60 -20.35
N GLU A 188 9.37 8.65 -19.35
CA GLU A 188 7.92 8.67 -19.51
C GLU A 188 7.26 9.28 -18.27
N THR A 189 6.05 9.83 -18.43
CA THR A 189 5.18 10.26 -17.35
C THR A 189 3.82 9.57 -17.49
N ILE A 190 3.23 9.15 -16.35
CA ILE A 190 1.88 8.59 -16.29
C ILE A 190 1.03 9.58 -15.49
N ALA A 191 0.15 10.31 -16.16
CA ALA A 191 -0.65 11.35 -15.55
C ALA A 191 -2.10 11.28 -15.99
N GLY A 192 -2.99 11.85 -15.18
CA GLY A 192 -4.43 11.89 -15.44
C GLY A 192 -5.12 10.55 -15.19
N GLY A 193 -6.39 10.42 -15.64
CA GLY A 193 -7.22 9.27 -15.27
C GLY A 193 -7.40 9.17 -13.76
N PRO A 194 -7.11 8.01 -13.16
CA PRO A 194 -7.24 7.84 -11.71
C PRO A 194 -6.01 8.30 -10.90
N ILE A 195 -4.95 8.82 -11.55
CA ILE A 195 -3.76 9.37 -10.87
C ILE A 195 -3.98 10.85 -10.64
N ASP A 196 -4.01 11.24 -9.37
CA ASP A 196 -4.22 12.62 -8.94
C ASP A 196 -3.12 13.08 -7.97
N GLY A 197 -3.04 12.48 -6.79
CA GLY A 197 -1.96 12.73 -5.83
C GLY A 197 -1.37 11.41 -5.36
N PRO A 198 -0.46 10.78 -6.12
CA PRO A 198 0.14 9.51 -5.74
C PRO A 198 1.00 9.72 -4.49
N TRP A 199 0.65 9.01 -3.40
CA TRP A 199 1.33 9.16 -2.12
C TRP A 199 2.32 8.02 -1.88
N ASP A 200 1.87 6.77 -1.94
CA ASP A 200 2.74 5.58 -1.84
C ASP A 200 2.41 4.55 -2.92
N MET A 201 3.34 3.64 -3.16
CA MET A 201 3.10 2.53 -4.10
C MET A 201 3.87 1.27 -3.71
N THR A 202 3.27 0.12 -4.07
CA THR A 202 3.96 -1.16 -4.11
C THR A 202 3.87 -1.76 -5.51
N SER A 203 4.80 -2.64 -5.85
CA SER A 203 4.87 -3.24 -7.18
C SER A 203 5.10 -4.75 -7.14
N VAL A 204 4.49 -5.46 -8.09
CA VAL A 204 4.79 -6.87 -8.34
C VAL A 204 4.98 -7.10 -9.84
N THR A 205 6.08 -7.78 -10.20
CA THR A 205 6.37 -8.13 -11.60
C THR A 205 6.22 -9.63 -11.80
N ARG A 206 5.31 -10.02 -12.72
CA ARG A 206 5.09 -11.41 -13.13
C ARG A 206 5.30 -11.52 -14.65
N GLY A 207 6.43 -12.09 -15.06
CA GLY A 207 6.82 -12.12 -16.45
C GLY A 207 7.00 -10.71 -17.05
N PRO A 208 6.34 -10.37 -18.16
CA PRO A 208 6.47 -9.05 -18.78
C PRO A 208 5.52 -8.00 -18.18
N ILE A 209 4.71 -8.37 -17.20
CA ILE A 209 3.71 -7.47 -16.60
C ILE A 209 4.19 -7.03 -15.23
N THR A 210 4.28 -5.72 -15.03
CA THR A 210 4.40 -5.09 -13.73
C THR A 210 3.05 -4.50 -13.35
N THR A 211 2.58 -4.87 -12.16
CA THR A 211 1.40 -4.28 -11.54
C THR A 211 1.87 -3.35 -10.43
N LEU A 212 1.38 -2.12 -10.45
CA LEU A 212 1.56 -1.15 -9.37
C LEU A 212 0.25 -0.98 -8.63
N PHE A 213 0.32 -0.81 -7.32
CA PHE A 213 -0.77 -0.36 -6.49
C PHE A 213 -0.37 0.98 -5.89
N VAL A 214 -1.19 2.00 -6.11
CA VAL A 214 -0.88 3.40 -5.76
C VAL A 214 -2.00 3.97 -4.92
N SER A 215 -1.68 4.52 -3.75
CA SER A 215 -2.61 5.34 -2.97
C SER A 215 -2.64 6.77 -3.51
N ASN A 216 -3.84 7.38 -3.58
CA ASN A 216 -4.05 8.74 -4.04
C ASN A 216 -4.83 9.56 -3.03
N VAL A 217 -4.41 10.80 -2.82
CA VAL A 217 -4.85 11.65 -1.70
C VAL A 217 -5.43 13.02 -2.11
N LEU A 218 -5.39 13.41 -3.40
CA LEU A 218 -5.86 14.75 -3.82
C LEU A 218 -7.31 14.81 -4.31
N ASN A 219 -7.99 13.70 -4.54
CA ASN A 219 -9.34 13.70 -5.11
C ASN A 219 -10.31 14.60 -4.32
N ASN A 220 -10.58 15.82 -4.81
CA ASN A 220 -11.45 16.83 -4.17
C ASN A 220 -11.09 17.06 -2.69
N ILE A 221 -9.81 17.19 -2.39
CA ILE A 221 -9.34 17.38 -1.02
C ILE A 221 -9.73 18.75 -0.47
N GLY A 222 -9.96 18.84 0.83
CA GLY A 222 -10.26 20.06 1.56
C GLY A 222 -9.81 19.96 3.02
N ALA A 223 -9.95 21.07 3.77
CA ALA A 223 -9.56 21.11 5.19
C ALA A 223 -10.41 20.18 6.08
N THR A 224 -11.63 19.88 5.67
CA THR A 224 -12.50 18.90 6.39
C THR A 224 -12.27 17.52 5.83
N ALA A 225 -12.07 16.53 6.70
CA ALA A 225 -11.91 15.15 6.30
C ALA A 225 -13.12 14.66 5.50
N ALA A 226 -12.86 14.04 4.33
CA ALA A 226 -13.89 13.49 3.45
C ALA A 226 -13.40 12.15 2.85
N PRO A 227 -14.31 11.23 2.48
CA PRO A 227 -13.96 9.89 1.99
C PRO A 227 -13.52 9.91 0.52
N ASN A 228 -12.55 10.73 0.18
CA ASN A 228 -12.11 11.01 -1.19
C ASN A 228 -10.86 10.23 -1.63
N GLY A 229 -10.11 9.66 -0.68
CA GLY A 229 -8.91 8.87 -0.98
C GLY A 229 -9.23 7.60 -1.76
N THR A 230 -8.35 7.25 -2.69
CA THR A 230 -8.48 6.07 -3.54
C THR A 230 -7.21 5.23 -3.56
N VAL A 231 -7.36 3.96 -3.95
CA VAL A 231 -6.25 3.08 -4.32
C VAL A 231 -6.46 2.62 -5.76
N VAL A 232 -5.40 2.76 -6.55
CA VAL A 232 -5.40 2.47 -7.97
C VAL A 232 -4.46 1.31 -8.26
N ARG A 233 -4.89 0.40 -9.12
CA ARG A 233 -4.05 -0.62 -9.74
C ARG A 233 -3.71 -0.19 -11.17
N LEU A 234 -2.40 -0.15 -11.48
CA LEU A 234 -1.88 0.11 -12.83
C LEU A 234 -1.17 -1.14 -13.32
N ARG A 235 -1.40 -1.52 -14.58
CA ARG A 235 -0.70 -2.61 -15.24
C ARG A 235 0.15 -2.09 -16.38
N LEU A 236 1.44 -2.44 -16.36
CA LEU A 236 2.41 -2.00 -17.34
C LEU A 236 3.06 -3.21 -18.01
N PHE A 237 3.28 -3.12 -19.33
CA PHE A 237 4.26 -3.99 -19.97
C PHE A 237 5.66 -3.46 -19.67
N SER A 238 6.50 -4.32 -19.09
CA SER A 238 7.85 -3.97 -18.63
C SER A 238 8.87 -4.96 -19.20
N PHE A 239 9.64 -4.50 -20.18
CA PHE A 239 10.69 -5.28 -20.81
C PHE A 239 12.05 -4.62 -20.60
N PRO A 240 13.15 -5.38 -20.46
CA PRO A 240 14.48 -4.80 -20.45
C PRO A 240 14.74 -3.96 -21.70
N GLY A 241 15.29 -2.74 -21.50
CA GLY A 241 15.61 -1.82 -22.59
C GLY A 241 14.44 -1.06 -23.21
N HIS A 242 13.22 -1.27 -22.73
CA HIS A 242 12.03 -0.53 -23.18
C HIS A 242 11.30 0.06 -21.99
N ALA A 243 10.95 1.35 -22.06
CA ALA A 243 10.16 2.01 -21.01
C ALA A 243 8.87 1.23 -20.75
N PRO A 244 8.49 1.01 -19.47
CA PRO A 244 7.23 0.38 -19.13
C PRO A 244 6.04 1.13 -19.74
N ARG A 245 5.11 0.41 -20.35
CA ARG A 245 3.93 0.98 -21.01
C ARG A 245 2.65 0.64 -20.27
N LEU A 246 1.95 1.66 -19.80
CA LEU A 246 0.64 1.51 -19.17
C LEU A 246 -0.39 0.99 -20.20
N PHE A 247 -1.13 -0.06 -19.84
CA PHE A 247 -2.21 -0.61 -20.67
C PHE A 247 -3.52 -0.81 -19.92
N ASP A 248 -3.51 -0.75 -18.59
CA ASP A 248 -4.71 -0.92 -17.76
C ASP A 248 -4.57 -0.09 -16.48
N ALA A 249 -5.66 0.58 -16.06
CA ALA A 249 -5.71 1.40 -14.88
C ALA A 249 -7.10 1.33 -14.24
N ASP A 250 -7.21 0.71 -13.08
CA ASP A 250 -8.45 0.53 -12.34
C ASP A 250 -8.35 1.16 -10.95
N VAL A 251 -9.39 1.88 -10.52
CA VAL A 251 -9.60 2.18 -9.11
C VAL A 251 -10.09 0.91 -8.42
N ILE A 252 -9.33 0.40 -7.46
CA ILE A 252 -9.66 -0.85 -6.75
C ILE A 252 -10.15 -0.62 -5.32
N GLY A 253 -9.94 0.57 -4.76
CA GLY A 253 -10.43 0.98 -3.43
C GLY A 253 -10.85 2.44 -3.42
N THR A 254 -11.94 2.76 -2.71
CA THR A 254 -12.49 4.11 -2.56
C THR A 254 -12.99 4.34 -1.14
N GLY A 255 -13.16 5.61 -0.77
CA GLY A 255 -13.78 5.96 0.50
C GLY A 255 -12.80 6.02 1.66
N PHE A 256 -11.49 6.15 1.40
CA PHE A 256 -10.52 6.48 2.43
C PHE A 256 -10.65 7.95 2.82
N PRO A 257 -10.67 8.29 4.10
CA PRO A 257 -10.73 9.69 4.53
C PRO A 257 -9.45 10.43 4.12
N THR A 258 -9.62 11.66 3.61
CA THR A 258 -8.52 12.56 3.26
C THR A 258 -8.82 13.97 3.72
N ARG A 259 -7.80 14.75 4.07
CA ARG A 259 -7.88 16.20 4.31
C ARG A 259 -6.55 16.87 4.02
N THR A 260 -6.59 18.18 3.77
CA THR A 260 -5.37 18.99 3.82
C THR A 260 -4.87 19.11 5.26
N ASP A 261 -3.57 19.26 5.43
CA ASP A 261 -2.92 19.41 6.73
C ASP A 261 -1.74 20.39 6.63
N PRO A 262 -1.70 21.43 7.47
CA PRO A 262 -0.59 22.40 7.41
C PRO A 262 0.77 21.82 7.76
N GLY A 263 0.81 20.75 8.58
CA GLY A 263 2.06 20.11 9.03
C GLY A 263 2.51 18.97 8.12
N ALA A 264 1.58 18.34 7.38
CA ALA A 264 1.86 17.15 6.59
C ALA A 264 1.37 17.26 5.14
N LEU A 265 1.08 18.47 4.65
CA LEU A 265 0.50 18.79 3.35
C LEU A 265 -0.90 18.15 3.17
N VAL A 266 -0.96 16.83 3.16
CA VAL A 266 -2.18 16.02 2.97
C VAL A 266 -2.09 14.80 3.86
N ILE A 267 -3.19 14.44 4.50
CA ILE A 267 -3.33 13.17 5.23
C ILE A 267 -4.43 12.34 4.56
N GLY A 268 -4.17 11.07 4.32
CA GLY A 268 -5.11 10.16 3.65
C GLY A 268 -4.63 8.71 3.69
N PRO A 269 -5.01 7.85 2.74
CA PRO A 269 -4.42 6.54 2.56
C PRO A 269 -2.96 6.71 2.15
N THR A 270 -2.06 6.05 2.86
CA THR A 270 -0.62 6.23 2.69
C THR A 270 0.03 4.91 2.29
N GLY A 271 0.79 4.27 3.18
CA GLY A 271 1.53 3.05 2.90
C GLY A 271 0.68 1.92 2.33
N VAL A 272 1.19 1.26 1.30
CA VAL A 272 0.53 0.12 0.65
C VAL A 272 1.48 -1.05 0.46
N ALA A 273 1.04 -2.27 0.79
CA ALA A 273 1.78 -3.49 0.51
C ALA A 273 0.87 -4.65 0.11
N LEU A 274 1.31 -5.43 -0.88
CA LEU A 274 0.59 -6.59 -1.38
C LEU A 274 1.11 -7.86 -0.70
N SER A 275 0.21 -8.64 -0.10
CA SER A 275 0.55 -9.96 0.43
C SER A 275 0.70 -11.00 -0.68
N GLU A 276 1.30 -12.15 -0.35
CA GLU A 276 1.38 -13.30 -1.27
C GLU A 276 0.01 -13.88 -1.64
N HIS A 277 -1.03 -13.58 -0.85
CA HIS A 277 -2.42 -14.01 -1.04
C HIS A 277 -3.29 -12.97 -1.77
N ASP A 278 -2.69 -12.05 -2.54
CA ASP A 278 -3.36 -11.02 -3.33
C ASP A 278 -4.26 -10.06 -2.51
N THR A 279 -4.01 -9.93 -1.21
CA THR A 279 -4.61 -8.91 -0.37
C THR A 279 -3.69 -7.70 -0.31
N LEU A 280 -4.19 -6.53 -0.71
CA LEU A 280 -3.49 -5.28 -0.55
C LEU A 280 -3.84 -4.68 0.81
N TYR A 281 -2.84 -4.47 1.65
CA TYR A 281 -3.00 -3.73 2.89
C TYR A 281 -2.70 -2.25 2.66
N VAL A 282 -3.43 -1.39 3.39
CA VAL A 282 -3.36 0.06 3.27
C VAL A 282 -3.30 0.68 4.66
N ALA A 283 -2.30 1.51 4.90
CA ALA A 283 -2.27 2.36 6.07
C ALA A 283 -3.25 3.52 5.86
N ASP A 284 -4.35 3.51 6.58
CA ASP A 284 -5.34 4.59 6.59
C ASP A 284 -5.05 5.51 7.78
N THR A 285 -4.20 6.51 7.51
CA THR A 285 -3.63 7.39 8.55
C THR A 285 -4.72 8.16 9.29
N LEU A 286 -5.69 8.76 8.60
CA LEU A 286 -6.80 9.48 9.22
C LEU A 286 -7.78 8.56 9.93
N GLY A 287 -7.95 7.34 9.44
CA GLY A 287 -8.78 6.32 10.07
C GLY A 287 -8.10 5.65 11.27
N ASP A 288 -6.84 5.92 11.52
CA ASP A 288 -5.98 5.28 12.54
C ASP A 288 -6.11 3.76 12.50
N ARG A 289 -5.98 3.18 11.28
CA ARG A 289 -6.22 1.76 11.05
C ARG A 289 -5.36 1.20 9.91
N ILE A 290 -5.24 -0.11 9.89
CA ILE A 290 -4.83 -0.87 8.71
C ILE A 290 -6.08 -1.38 8.02
N ALA A 291 -6.23 -1.08 6.74
CA ALA A 291 -7.30 -1.58 5.89
C ALA A 291 -6.80 -2.66 4.93
N ALA A 292 -7.72 -3.49 4.41
CA ALA A 292 -7.43 -4.53 3.44
C ALA A 292 -8.38 -4.45 2.24
N ILE A 293 -7.82 -4.63 1.04
CA ILE A 293 -8.53 -4.79 -0.22
C ILE A 293 -8.19 -6.19 -0.75
N PRO A 294 -9.09 -7.17 -0.60
CA PRO A 294 -8.86 -8.54 -1.10
C PRO A 294 -8.96 -8.62 -2.62
N ASP A 295 -8.37 -9.67 -3.20
CA ASP A 295 -8.34 -9.94 -4.65
C ASP A 295 -7.79 -8.74 -5.45
N ALA A 296 -6.81 -8.03 -4.91
CA ALA A 296 -6.32 -6.76 -5.45
C ALA A 296 -5.76 -6.90 -6.87
N MET A 297 -5.15 -8.05 -7.20
CA MET A 297 -4.61 -8.31 -8.53
C MET A 297 -5.68 -8.34 -9.62
N ASP A 298 -6.89 -8.81 -9.32
CA ASP A 298 -7.93 -9.06 -10.32
C ASP A 298 -9.23 -8.29 -10.08
N ARG A 299 -9.27 -7.43 -9.05
CA ARG A 299 -10.45 -6.65 -8.69
C ARG A 299 -10.87 -5.71 -9.82
N ARG A 300 -12.14 -5.78 -10.21
CA ARG A 300 -12.75 -4.95 -11.28
C ARG A 300 -13.66 -3.85 -10.75
N THR A 301 -14.17 -4.02 -9.53
CA THR A 301 -15.05 -3.04 -8.89
C THR A 301 -14.36 -2.49 -7.65
N PRO A 302 -14.32 -1.17 -7.46
CA PRO A 302 -13.72 -0.58 -6.29
C PRO A 302 -14.29 -1.15 -4.98
N PHE A 303 -13.43 -1.48 -4.04
CA PHE A 303 -13.86 -1.82 -2.68
C PHE A 303 -14.25 -0.52 -1.98
N PRO A 304 -15.49 -0.42 -1.44
CA PRO A 304 -15.99 0.80 -0.84
C PRO A 304 -15.47 1.00 0.59
N ASN A 305 -15.75 2.17 1.17
CA ASN A 305 -15.53 2.51 2.58
C ASN A 305 -14.10 2.32 3.07
N GLY A 306 -13.13 2.51 2.17
CA GLY A 306 -11.71 2.39 2.50
C GLY A 306 -11.25 0.96 2.81
N GLY A 307 -11.89 -0.07 2.25
CA GLY A 307 -11.51 -1.46 2.48
C GLY A 307 -12.09 -2.07 3.76
N PHE A 308 -11.73 -3.33 4.06
CA PHE A 308 -12.00 -3.95 5.36
C PHE A 308 -11.03 -3.42 6.40
N THR A 309 -11.49 -3.16 7.62
CA THR A 309 -10.60 -2.88 8.74
C THR A 309 -9.96 -4.17 9.23
N VAL A 310 -8.64 -4.26 9.15
CA VAL A 310 -7.83 -5.34 9.73
C VAL A 310 -7.70 -5.10 11.24
N THR A 311 -7.23 -3.92 11.60
CA THR A 311 -7.09 -3.46 12.98
C THR A 311 -7.18 -1.94 13.04
N SER A 312 -7.55 -1.38 14.20
CA SER A 312 -7.60 0.07 14.42
C SER A 312 -7.26 0.43 15.85
N GLY A 313 -6.66 1.60 16.05
CA GLY A 313 -6.22 2.06 17.38
C GLY A 313 -5.20 1.12 18.03
N GLY A 314 -5.23 0.98 19.35
CA GLY A 314 -4.26 0.16 20.08
C GLY A 314 -2.86 0.76 20.04
N SER A 315 -1.89 0.05 19.46
CA SER A 315 -0.52 0.55 19.24
C SER A 315 -0.38 1.35 17.94
N LEU A 316 -1.39 1.42 17.08
CA LEU A 316 -1.39 2.30 15.93
C LEU A 316 -1.58 3.74 16.39
N ASN A 317 -0.86 4.66 15.76
CA ASN A 317 -0.93 6.09 16.04
C ASN A 317 -0.56 6.87 14.78
N GLY A 318 -1.55 7.04 13.89
CA GLY A 318 -1.35 7.59 12.56
C GLY A 318 -0.46 6.68 11.69
N PRO A 319 -0.88 5.46 11.36
CA PRO A 319 -0.10 4.54 10.53
C PRO A 319 0.20 5.17 9.17
N LEU A 320 1.46 5.14 8.73
CA LEU A 320 1.94 5.84 7.54
C LEU A 320 2.63 4.90 6.56
N GLY A 321 3.89 4.52 6.79
CA GLY A 321 4.59 3.53 5.96
C GLY A 321 4.12 2.11 6.27
N LEU A 322 4.11 1.23 5.26
CA LEU A 322 3.66 -0.15 5.42
C LEU A 322 4.47 -1.12 4.56
N THR A 323 4.86 -2.26 5.12
CA THR A 323 5.48 -3.38 4.38
C THR A 323 5.04 -4.72 4.97
N ILE A 324 5.25 -5.81 4.23
CA ILE A 324 4.98 -7.17 4.70
C ILE A 324 6.28 -7.80 5.19
N ALA A 325 6.25 -8.32 6.42
CA ALA A 325 7.36 -9.05 7.02
C ALA A 325 7.50 -10.47 6.43
N PRO A 326 8.67 -11.13 6.57
CA PRO A 326 8.88 -12.50 6.07
C PRO A 326 7.99 -13.58 6.69
N ASN A 327 7.32 -13.28 7.80
CA ASN A 327 6.33 -14.16 8.46
C ASN A 327 4.89 -13.86 8.04
N ASP A 328 4.69 -13.03 6.98
CA ASP A 328 3.42 -12.54 6.44
C ASP A 328 2.71 -11.49 7.33
N ASP A 329 3.29 -11.09 8.45
CA ASP A 329 2.74 -10.01 9.26
C ASP A 329 2.96 -8.64 8.61
N ILE A 330 2.14 -7.69 9.02
CA ILE A 330 2.13 -6.32 8.51
C ILE A 330 2.98 -5.46 9.44
N LEU A 331 4.01 -4.82 8.91
CA LEU A 331 4.78 -3.80 9.62
C LEU A 331 4.29 -2.42 9.22
N THR A 332 4.00 -1.59 10.20
CA THR A 332 3.48 -0.23 9.98
C THR A 332 4.29 0.77 10.79
N ALA A 333 4.79 1.81 10.12
CA ALA A 333 5.41 2.94 10.81
C ALA A 333 4.33 3.93 11.25
N ASN A 334 4.35 4.33 12.52
CA ASN A 334 3.46 5.34 13.07
C ASN A 334 4.05 6.74 12.85
N ALA A 335 3.27 7.64 12.26
CA ALA A 335 3.67 9.03 12.08
C ALA A 335 3.71 9.82 13.41
N SER A 336 2.91 9.42 14.42
CA SER A 336 2.68 10.29 15.57
C SER A 336 3.49 9.95 16.83
N ASP A 337 4.17 8.81 16.87
CA ASP A 337 4.89 8.36 18.08
C ASP A 337 6.24 7.67 17.82
N GLY A 338 6.68 7.62 16.56
CA GLY A 338 7.98 7.03 16.19
C GLY A 338 8.10 5.53 16.42
N ASN A 339 6.98 4.79 16.46
CA ASN A 339 6.99 3.33 16.61
C ASN A 339 6.79 2.62 15.27
N ILE A 340 7.35 1.39 15.19
CA ILE A 340 6.98 0.40 14.17
C ILE A 340 6.15 -0.69 14.85
N VAL A 341 4.95 -0.93 14.34
CA VAL A 341 3.98 -1.89 14.88
C VAL A 341 3.91 -3.10 13.98
N GLU A 342 3.96 -4.31 14.55
CA GLU A 342 3.72 -5.56 13.84
C GLU A 342 2.31 -6.08 14.15
N THR A 343 1.56 -6.34 13.09
CA THR A 343 0.16 -6.78 13.14
C THR A 343 -0.01 -8.02 12.26
N THR A 344 -0.67 -9.05 12.78
CA THR A 344 -1.00 -10.24 11.99
C THR A 344 -2.09 -9.93 10.94
N PRO A 345 -2.21 -10.73 9.87
CA PRO A 345 -3.27 -10.56 8.87
C PRO A 345 -4.70 -10.62 9.42
N ASP A 346 -4.90 -11.28 10.57
CA ASP A 346 -6.18 -11.35 11.28
C ASP A 346 -6.40 -10.20 12.28
N GLY A 347 -5.47 -9.24 12.35
CA GLY A 347 -5.64 -7.97 13.07
C GLY A 347 -5.11 -7.93 14.50
N LYS A 348 -4.37 -8.96 14.95
CA LYS A 348 -3.74 -8.95 16.26
C LYS A 348 -2.43 -8.15 16.20
N GLN A 349 -2.35 -7.04 16.94
CA GLN A 349 -1.11 -6.30 17.15
C GLN A 349 -0.22 -7.10 18.11
N LEU A 350 0.95 -7.52 17.62
CA LEU A 350 1.86 -8.41 18.36
C LEU A 350 2.86 -7.62 19.21
N VAL A 351 3.45 -6.59 18.63
CA VAL A 351 4.50 -5.79 19.26
C VAL A 351 4.58 -4.42 18.60
N ALA A 352 4.98 -3.42 19.41
CA ALA A 352 5.42 -2.11 18.94
C ALA A 352 6.86 -1.89 19.37
N LYS A 353 7.71 -1.40 18.47
CA LYS A 353 9.12 -1.07 18.70
C LYS A 353 9.34 0.40 18.45
N THR A 354 9.93 1.09 19.41
CA THR A 354 10.32 2.49 19.25
C THR A 354 11.51 2.57 18.27
N ALA A 355 11.24 3.10 17.10
CA ALA A 355 12.21 3.33 16.04
C ALA A 355 12.83 4.73 16.13
N ASP A 356 12.06 5.73 16.59
CA ASP A 356 12.55 7.04 16.95
C ASP A 356 11.89 7.53 18.26
N ALA A 357 12.74 7.83 19.24
CA ALA A 357 12.30 8.36 20.54
C ALA A 357 12.50 9.88 20.66
N THR A 358 13.09 10.53 19.65
CA THR A 358 13.70 11.86 19.80
C THR A 358 12.98 12.97 19.05
N THR A 359 12.45 12.69 17.88
CA THR A 359 11.91 13.71 16.98
C THR A 359 10.39 13.88 17.05
N GLY A 360 9.68 12.93 17.68
CA GLY A 360 8.25 13.05 17.90
C GLY A 360 7.41 12.75 16.65
N ALA A 361 6.28 13.44 16.52
CA ALA A 361 5.34 13.19 15.44
C ALA A 361 5.89 13.64 14.07
N GLY A 362 5.65 12.80 13.05
CA GLY A 362 5.94 13.12 11.66
C GLY A 362 7.28 12.61 11.15
N SER A 363 8.04 11.82 11.93
CA SER A 363 9.40 11.46 11.58
C SER A 363 9.55 10.17 10.76
N LEU A 364 8.66 9.21 10.91
CA LEU A 364 8.78 7.91 10.22
C LEU A 364 7.91 7.86 8.96
N PHE A 365 8.54 7.51 7.82
CA PHE A 365 7.84 7.33 6.55
C PHE A 365 8.04 5.94 5.96
N GLY A 366 8.74 5.81 4.84
CA GLY A 366 8.93 4.55 4.17
C GLY A 366 9.75 3.55 4.98
N LEU A 367 9.37 2.27 4.88
CA LEU A 367 10.13 1.17 5.48
C LEU A 367 10.17 -0.01 4.52
N THR A 368 11.22 -0.82 4.62
CA THR A 368 11.41 -2.02 3.80
C THR A 368 12.21 -3.08 4.55
N ILE A 369 11.97 -4.35 4.24
CA ILE A 369 12.73 -5.45 4.83
C ILE A 369 14.18 -5.43 4.34
N ALA A 370 15.12 -5.56 5.24
CA ALA A 370 16.54 -5.61 4.91
C ALA A 370 16.89 -6.98 4.27
N PRO A 371 17.32 -7.02 2.99
CA PRO A 371 17.61 -8.28 2.30
C PRO A 371 18.75 -9.05 2.96
N GLY A 372 18.54 -10.34 3.20
CA GLY A 372 19.56 -11.23 3.75
C GLY A 372 19.95 -10.99 5.22
N THR A 373 19.22 -10.10 5.90
CA THR A 373 19.39 -9.82 7.33
C THR A 373 18.03 -9.87 8.03
N ASN A 374 18.04 -10.11 9.34
CA ASN A 374 16.87 -9.91 10.16
C ASN A 374 16.83 -8.43 10.56
N GLY A 375 16.18 -7.57 9.75
CA GLY A 375 16.11 -6.15 10.04
C GLY A 375 15.09 -5.42 9.16
N VAL A 376 14.77 -4.20 9.56
CA VAL A 376 13.88 -3.29 8.84
C VAL A 376 14.63 -1.99 8.60
N PHE A 377 14.86 -1.64 7.32
CA PHE A 377 15.29 -0.31 6.94
C PHE A 377 14.10 0.64 6.96
N TYR A 378 14.32 1.83 7.42
CA TYR A 378 13.33 2.90 7.37
C TYR A 378 14.01 4.27 7.25
N VAL A 379 13.27 5.23 6.75
CA VAL A 379 13.71 6.62 6.66
C VAL A 379 13.08 7.43 7.78
N ASP A 380 13.87 8.31 8.34
CA ASP A 380 13.49 9.21 9.43
C ASP A 380 13.71 10.65 8.96
N ASP A 381 12.62 11.38 8.74
CA ASP A 381 12.67 12.75 8.25
C ASP A 381 12.99 13.76 9.37
N GLY A 382 12.79 13.37 10.63
CA GLY A 382 13.10 14.23 11.76
C GLY A 382 14.57 14.65 11.84
N ASP A 383 15.47 13.77 11.40
CA ASP A 383 16.91 14.06 11.29
C ASP A 383 17.51 13.74 9.90
N ASN A 384 16.65 13.40 8.93
CA ASN A 384 17.03 13.09 7.55
C ASN A 384 18.04 11.95 7.46
N THR A 385 17.72 10.81 8.07
CA THR A 385 18.60 9.66 8.11
C THR A 385 17.94 8.38 7.60
N LEU A 386 18.77 7.48 7.07
CA LEU A 386 18.46 6.08 6.89
C LEU A 386 18.83 5.33 8.16
N ARG A 387 17.89 4.54 8.68
CA ARG A 387 18.06 3.74 9.90
C ARG A 387 17.74 2.27 9.69
N LEU A 388 18.26 1.45 10.59
CA LEU A 388 18.01 0.00 10.65
C LEU A 388 17.55 -0.39 12.05
N LEU A 389 16.36 -0.97 12.14
CA LEU A 389 15.85 -1.69 13.32
C LEU A 389 16.22 -3.17 13.20
N HIS A 390 16.95 -3.74 14.18
CA HIS A 390 17.45 -5.11 14.15
C HIS A 390 17.68 -5.73 15.53
#